data_c99406cd49322e3a4bac403263b7982a
#
_entry.id   c99406cd49322e3a4bac403263b7982a
#
_cell.length_a   1.000
_cell.length_b   1.000
_cell.length_c   1.000
_cell.angle_alpha   90.00
_cell.angle_beta   90.00
_cell.angle_gamma   90.00
#
_symmetry.space_group_name_H-M   'P 1'
#
loop_
_entity.id
_entity.type
_entity.pdbx_description
1 polymer ?
#
loop_
_entity_poly.entity_id
_entity_poly.type
_entity_poly.pdbx_seq_one_letter_code
_entity_poly.pdbx_strand_id
1 'polypeptide(L)'
;MAAGYLDILRARHATRLLVGTLVGRLPSGTAHIAIVLFTRAEGGSYTLAGALAAVYGLSTAVGQPLLGRAVDLYGQPRVQLPASVLSALGMALLALAGLGSLPLAYAAVIVAGICTPPLEGGLRALWPTVLGREDRVHRAYAMDAVAQEVMFTVGPLLVTVLVSLWSPAAALLVINVIGVLGALSVVVSEPSRTWRSAPREAHWLGALRSPGLLALLGSFFFVGLALGSITVAGVAYADDHGRESVYGWLMAALGLGALLGGVAYGAWQWAGAPERRLRVIVALLALGYLPLMLTPGVVAMTVLAAFAGVFLAPAIACSFIVVDRHAPRGTVTEAFSWLVTTFGVGAAAGTALAGPAVELGGTAQGFAVAGAGGVVALLVLLATGRVLAVPGRTPVAVRVSENDRNGAVEPGFSSGHQA
;
A
#
# COMPACT_ATOMS: atom_id res chain seq x y z
N MET A 1 16.78 -14.97 11.23
CA MET A 1 15.83 -14.28 10.34
C MET A 1 14.37 -14.62 10.66
N ALA A 2 13.93 -15.85 10.62
CA ALA A 2 12.54 -16.24 10.93
C ALA A 2 12.06 -15.85 12.34
N ALA A 3 12.93 -15.88 13.34
CA ALA A 3 12.58 -15.53 14.73
C ALA A 3 12.02 -14.11 14.90
N GLY A 4 12.49 -13.13 14.12
CA GLY A 4 12.03 -11.73 14.23
C GLY A 4 10.62 -11.48 13.69
N TYR A 5 10.22 -12.17 12.61
CA TYR A 5 8.86 -12.09 12.07
C TYR A 5 7.88 -12.90 12.91
N LEU A 6 8.30 -14.07 13.41
CA LEU A 6 7.50 -14.86 14.35
C LEU A 6 7.21 -14.12 15.66
N ASP A 7 8.15 -13.30 16.13
CA ASP A 7 7.98 -12.47 17.31
C ASP A 7 6.89 -11.40 17.11
N ILE A 8 6.79 -10.81 15.90
CA ILE A 8 5.70 -9.88 15.55
C ILE A 8 4.36 -10.63 15.52
N LEU A 9 4.31 -11.78 14.84
CA LEU A 9 3.07 -12.56 14.71
C LEU A 9 2.58 -13.11 16.07
N ARG A 10 3.48 -13.31 17.04
CA ARG A 10 3.13 -13.70 18.41
C ARG A 10 2.64 -12.54 19.28
N ALA A 11 2.85 -11.29 18.86
CA ALA A 11 2.32 -10.15 19.60
C ALA A 11 0.79 -10.18 19.61
N ARG A 12 0.20 -9.85 20.78
CA ARG A 12 -1.26 -9.86 20.97
C ARG A 12 -1.93 -9.00 19.89
N HIS A 13 -2.92 -9.53 19.22
CA HIS A 13 -3.68 -8.94 18.12
C HIS A 13 -2.94 -8.76 16.77
N ALA A 14 -1.61 -8.87 16.69
CA ALA A 14 -0.85 -8.57 15.46
C ALA A 14 -1.27 -9.43 14.27
N THR A 15 -1.35 -10.75 14.44
CA THR A 15 -1.79 -11.67 13.39
C THR A 15 -3.21 -11.37 12.92
N ARG A 16 -4.14 -11.13 13.86
CA ARG A 16 -5.52 -10.80 13.54
C ARG A 16 -5.61 -9.51 12.74
N LEU A 17 -4.89 -8.47 13.15
CA LEU A 17 -4.85 -7.18 12.46
C LEU A 17 -4.27 -7.31 11.05
N LEU A 18 -3.15 -8.04 10.91
CA LEU A 18 -2.51 -8.25 9.61
C LEU A 18 -3.41 -9.05 8.68
N VAL A 19 -3.85 -10.24 9.09
CA VAL A 19 -4.70 -11.11 8.25
C VAL A 19 -6.03 -10.44 7.95
N GLY A 20 -6.68 -9.83 8.94
CA GLY A 20 -7.93 -9.12 8.74
C GLY A 20 -7.80 -7.96 7.76
N THR A 21 -6.69 -7.20 7.82
CA THR A 21 -6.41 -6.13 6.87
C THR A 21 -6.15 -6.68 5.47
N LEU A 22 -5.36 -7.74 5.31
CA LEU A 22 -5.10 -8.36 4.01
C LEU A 22 -6.40 -8.87 3.37
N VAL A 23 -7.20 -9.60 4.14
CA VAL A 23 -8.52 -10.08 3.69
C VAL A 23 -9.45 -8.90 3.35
N GLY A 24 -9.47 -7.87 4.20
CA GLY A 24 -10.28 -6.66 3.99
C GLY A 24 -9.88 -5.85 2.76
N ARG A 25 -8.63 -5.97 2.31
CA ARG A 25 -8.08 -5.29 1.12
C ARG A 25 -8.26 -6.07 -0.18
N LEU A 26 -8.66 -7.34 -0.13
CA LEU A 26 -8.88 -8.14 -1.34
C LEU A 26 -9.78 -7.42 -2.37
N PRO A 27 -10.92 -6.81 -1.99
CA PRO A 27 -11.73 -6.07 -2.94
C PRO A 27 -10.96 -4.99 -3.70
N SER A 28 -10.22 -4.13 -2.99
CA SER A 28 -9.48 -3.03 -3.63
C SER A 28 -8.34 -3.51 -4.51
N GLY A 29 -7.64 -4.56 -4.11
CA GLY A 29 -6.54 -5.15 -4.88
C GLY A 29 -6.99 -5.89 -6.13
N THR A 30 -8.25 -6.30 -6.20
CA THR A 30 -8.80 -7.12 -7.30
C THR A 30 -9.85 -6.41 -8.14
N ALA A 31 -10.38 -5.26 -7.68
CA ALA A 31 -11.52 -4.59 -8.29
C ALA A 31 -11.34 -4.32 -9.80
N HIS A 32 -10.17 -3.82 -10.21
CA HIS A 32 -9.94 -3.46 -11.61
C HIS A 32 -10.15 -4.64 -12.54
N ILE A 33 -9.55 -5.81 -12.23
CA ILE A 33 -9.70 -7.01 -13.04
C ILE A 33 -11.12 -7.59 -12.93
N ALA A 34 -11.72 -7.56 -11.74
CA ALA A 34 -13.06 -8.07 -11.52
C ALA A 34 -14.12 -7.27 -12.29
N ILE A 35 -14.00 -5.92 -12.31
CA ILE A 35 -14.87 -5.02 -13.10
C ILE A 35 -14.71 -5.31 -14.59
N VAL A 36 -13.48 -5.47 -15.08
CA VAL A 36 -13.24 -5.77 -16.50
C VAL A 36 -13.85 -7.10 -16.89
N LEU A 37 -13.60 -8.17 -16.14
CA LEU A 37 -14.17 -9.50 -16.43
C LEU A 37 -15.70 -9.50 -16.36
N PHE A 38 -16.28 -8.83 -15.37
CA PHE A 38 -17.74 -8.68 -15.25
C PHE A 38 -18.32 -7.94 -16.46
N THR A 39 -17.77 -6.77 -16.79
CA THR A 39 -18.26 -5.96 -17.92
C THR A 39 -18.19 -6.73 -19.24
N ARG A 40 -17.14 -7.51 -19.47
CA ARG A 40 -16.98 -8.34 -20.65
C ARG A 40 -17.99 -9.50 -20.70
N ALA A 41 -18.27 -10.12 -19.56
CA ALA A 41 -19.24 -11.19 -19.47
C ALA A 41 -20.69 -10.71 -19.72
N GLU A 42 -20.99 -9.46 -19.33
CA GLU A 42 -22.28 -8.80 -19.62
C GLU A 42 -22.36 -8.26 -21.07
N GLY A 43 -21.41 -8.59 -21.95
CA GLY A 43 -21.39 -8.16 -23.35
C GLY A 43 -20.90 -6.71 -23.58
N GLY A 44 -20.38 -6.03 -22.56
CA GLY A 44 -19.81 -4.69 -22.69
C GLY A 44 -18.51 -4.68 -23.51
N SER A 45 -18.21 -3.55 -24.17
CA SER A 45 -16.96 -3.37 -24.92
C SER A 45 -15.75 -3.30 -23.99
N TYR A 46 -14.54 -3.55 -24.51
CA TYR A 46 -13.29 -3.31 -23.76
C TYR A 46 -13.13 -1.84 -23.35
N THR A 47 -13.60 -0.91 -24.19
CA THR A 47 -13.60 0.52 -23.86
C THR A 47 -14.46 0.81 -22.64
N LEU A 48 -15.68 0.24 -22.55
CA LEU A 48 -16.56 0.41 -21.39
C LEU A 48 -15.94 -0.24 -20.13
N ALA A 49 -15.37 -1.43 -20.27
CA ALA A 49 -14.71 -2.12 -19.17
C ALA A 49 -13.54 -1.31 -18.61
N GLY A 50 -12.69 -0.77 -19.50
CA GLY A 50 -11.60 0.13 -19.12
C GLY A 50 -12.10 1.42 -18.49
N ALA A 51 -13.17 2.02 -19.02
CA ALA A 51 -13.75 3.25 -18.47
C ALA A 51 -14.31 3.04 -17.06
N LEU A 52 -15.05 1.97 -16.80
CA LEU A 52 -15.57 1.65 -15.45
C LEU A 52 -14.44 1.38 -14.46
N ALA A 53 -13.42 0.62 -14.86
CA ALA A 53 -12.24 0.36 -14.02
C ALA A 53 -11.46 1.66 -13.73
N ALA A 54 -11.30 2.55 -14.71
CA ALA A 54 -10.64 3.83 -14.52
C ALA A 54 -11.43 4.75 -13.58
N VAL A 55 -12.76 4.81 -13.73
CA VAL A 55 -13.63 5.60 -12.83
C VAL A 55 -13.58 5.06 -11.41
N TYR A 56 -13.57 3.74 -11.21
CA TYR A 56 -13.33 3.14 -9.90
C TYR A 56 -12.00 3.58 -9.30
N GLY A 57 -10.91 3.50 -10.07
CA GLY A 57 -9.57 3.89 -9.63
C GLY A 57 -9.47 5.37 -9.25
N LEU A 58 -10.04 6.28 -10.08
CA LEU A 58 -10.10 7.71 -9.77
C LEU A 58 -10.92 8.00 -8.52
N SER A 59 -12.06 7.32 -8.38
CA SER A 59 -12.92 7.43 -7.19
C SER A 59 -12.19 6.97 -5.93
N THR A 60 -11.43 5.89 -6.01
CA THR A 60 -10.58 5.39 -4.91
C THR A 60 -9.48 6.39 -4.58
N ALA A 61 -8.85 6.99 -5.59
CA ALA A 61 -7.79 7.99 -5.39
C ALA A 61 -8.29 9.23 -4.64
N VAL A 62 -9.55 9.62 -4.84
CA VAL A 62 -10.20 10.70 -4.08
C VAL A 62 -10.66 10.21 -2.70
N GLY A 63 -11.27 9.03 -2.64
CA GLY A 63 -11.88 8.47 -1.42
C GLY A 63 -10.85 8.14 -0.34
N GLN A 64 -9.72 7.56 -0.71
CA GLN A 64 -8.69 7.09 0.23
C GLN A 64 -8.17 8.18 1.18
N PRO A 65 -7.72 9.36 0.71
CA PRO A 65 -7.27 10.42 1.63
C PRO A 65 -8.39 11.02 2.47
N LEU A 66 -9.61 11.15 1.90
CA LEU A 66 -10.77 11.67 2.62
C LEU A 66 -11.17 10.74 3.77
N LEU A 67 -11.25 9.44 3.49
CA LEU A 67 -11.55 8.44 4.51
C LEU A 67 -10.41 8.29 5.51
N GLY A 68 -9.15 8.38 5.07
CA GLY A 68 -7.98 8.42 5.96
C GLY A 68 -8.07 9.55 6.96
N ARG A 69 -8.43 10.75 6.49
CA ARG A 69 -8.69 11.92 7.34
C ARG A 69 -9.87 11.69 8.28
N ALA A 70 -10.95 11.09 7.80
CA ALA A 70 -12.10 10.77 8.63
C ALA A 70 -11.74 9.75 9.73
N VAL A 71 -10.89 8.75 9.43
CA VAL A 71 -10.37 7.80 10.43
C VAL A 71 -9.57 8.51 11.51
N ASP A 72 -8.71 9.47 11.13
CA ASP A 72 -7.93 10.25 12.10
C ASP A 72 -8.82 11.14 12.99
N LEU A 73 -9.98 11.60 12.48
CA LEU A 73 -10.92 12.43 13.22
C LEU A 73 -11.88 11.64 14.12
N TYR A 74 -12.45 10.54 13.59
CA TYR A 74 -13.59 9.85 14.20
C TYR A 74 -13.22 8.47 14.76
N GLY A 75 -12.01 7.98 14.46
CA GLY A 75 -11.53 6.65 14.83
C GLY A 75 -11.89 5.57 13.80
N GLN A 76 -11.12 4.47 13.82
CA GLN A 76 -11.17 3.43 12.81
C GLN A 76 -12.55 2.74 12.67
N PRO A 77 -13.22 2.26 13.74
CA PRO A 77 -14.47 1.52 13.60
C PRO A 77 -15.61 2.33 12.98
N ARG A 78 -15.67 3.64 13.29
CA ARG A 78 -16.75 4.52 12.82
C ARG A 78 -16.66 4.85 11.34
N VAL A 79 -15.50 4.68 10.74
CA VAL A 79 -15.25 5.04 9.34
C VAL A 79 -15.01 3.81 8.49
N GLN A 80 -14.11 2.91 8.90
CA GLN A 80 -13.68 1.79 8.05
C GLN A 80 -14.79 0.77 7.79
N LEU A 81 -15.62 0.46 8.82
CA LEU A 81 -16.71 -0.51 8.64
C LEU A 81 -17.82 0.02 7.75
N PRO A 82 -18.41 1.21 7.99
CA PRO A 82 -19.40 1.79 7.07
C PRO A 82 -18.87 1.96 5.65
N ALA A 83 -17.62 2.42 5.50
CA ALA A 83 -16.99 2.57 4.19
C ALA A 83 -16.87 1.21 3.47
N SER A 84 -16.41 0.15 4.17
CA SER A 84 -16.34 -1.20 3.62
C SER A 84 -17.71 -1.73 3.16
N VAL A 85 -18.74 -1.52 3.96
CA VAL A 85 -20.12 -1.92 3.61
C VAL A 85 -20.65 -1.15 2.41
N LEU A 86 -20.46 0.17 2.37
CA LEU A 86 -20.88 1.00 1.24
C LEU A 86 -20.13 0.64 -0.05
N SER A 87 -18.83 0.37 0.04
CA SER A 87 -18.04 -0.12 -1.09
C SER A 87 -18.57 -1.45 -1.61
N ALA A 88 -18.85 -2.39 -0.71
CA ALA A 88 -19.43 -3.69 -1.06
C ALA A 88 -20.84 -3.55 -1.67
N LEU A 89 -21.68 -2.67 -1.15
CA LEU A 89 -23.00 -2.38 -1.71
C LEU A 89 -22.91 -1.76 -3.11
N GLY A 90 -21.95 -0.87 -3.36
CA GLY A 90 -21.68 -0.35 -4.70
C GLY A 90 -21.32 -1.47 -5.68
N MET A 91 -20.40 -2.38 -5.31
CA MET A 91 -20.06 -3.51 -6.16
C MET A 91 -21.22 -4.52 -6.32
N ALA A 92 -22.02 -4.71 -5.27
CA ALA A 92 -23.22 -5.54 -5.36
C ALA A 92 -24.27 -4.93 -6.31
N LEU A 93 -24.43 -3.60 -6.26
CA LEU A 93 -25.31 -2.89 -7.19
C LEU A 93 -24.85 -3.09 -8.65
N LEU A 94 -23.56 -2.97 -8.93
CA LEU A 94 -23.00 -3.28 -10.25
C LEU A 94 -23.29 -4.72 -10.67
N ALA A 95 -23.01 -5.69 -9.78
CA ALA A 95 -23.19 -7.11 -10.07
C ALA A 95 -24.63 -7.53 -10.30
N LEU A 96 -25.60 -6.91 -9.62
CA LEU A 96 -27.03 -7.27 -9.70
C LEU A 96 -27.78 -6.47 -10.77
N ALA A 97 -27.43 -5.21 -11.00
CA ALA A 97 -28.08 -4.37 -12.00
C ALA A 97 -27.50 -4.59 -13.42
N GLY A 98 -26.31 -5.15 -13.51
CA GLY A 98 -25.65 -5.36 -14.80
C GLY A 98 -25.34 -4.06 -15.54
N LEU A 99 -25.28 -4.13 -16.87
CA LEU A 99 -25.03 -2.99 -17.75
C LEU A 99 -26.31 -2.40 -18.38
N GLY A 100 -27.50 -2.84 -17.94
CA GLY A 100 -28.77 -2.35 -18.48
C GLY A 100 -28.99 -0.84 -18.31
N SER A 101 -28.31 -0.23 -17.33
CA SER A 101 -28.26 1.22 -17.12
C SER A 101 -26.83 1.68 -16.86
N LEU A 102 -26.20 2.27 -17.87
CA LEU A 102 -24.83 2.80 -17.75
C LEU A 102 -24.68 3.86 -16.64
N PRO A 103 -25.60 4.83 -16.47
CA PRO A 103 -25.52 5.76 -15.35
C PRO A 103 -25.49 5.07 -13.99
N LEU A 104 -26.27 3.99 -13.83
CA LEU A 104 -26.29 3.22 -12.59
C LEU A 104 -25.00 2.45 -12.39
N ALA A 105 -24.42 1.84 -13.45
CA ALA A 105 -23.13 1.16 -13.39
C ALA A 105 -21.99 2.13 -12.99
N TYR A 106 -21.97 3.33 -13.58
CA TYR A 106 -20.99 4.37 -13.19
C TYR A 106 -21.20 4.82 -11.74
N ALA A 107 -22.44 5.08 -11.32
CA ALA A 107 -22.73 5.44 -9.94
C ALA A 107 -22.28 4.36 -8.94
N ALA A 108 -22.51 3.10 -9.29
CA ALA A 108 -22.11 1.94 -8.49
C ALA A 108 -20.60 1.87 -8.28
N VAL A 109 -19.80 2.00 -9.35
CA VAL A 109 -18.32 1.98 -9.26
C VAL A 109 -17.76 3.24 -8.58
N ILE A 110 -18.41 4.41 -8.73
CA ILE A 110 -18.04 5.64 -8.02
C ILE A 110 -18.23 5.46 -6.51
N VAL A 111 -19.39 4.98 -6.09
CA VAL A 111 -19.67 4.71 -4.66
C VAL A 111 -18.69 3.68 -4.12
N ALA A 112 -18.48 2.58 -4.84
CA ALA A 112 -17.56 1.54 -4.43
C ALA A 112 -16.12 2.08 -4.27
N GLY A 113 -15.65 2.90 -5.22
CA GLY A 113 -14.32 3.47 -5.20
C GLY A 113 -14.15 4.50 -4.08
N ILE A 114 -15.03 5.50 -3.97
CA ILE A 114 -14.95 6.53 -2.92
C ILE A 114 -15.00 5.91 -1.52
N CYS A 115 -15.84 4.89 -1.35
CA CYS A 115 -16.01 4.22 -0.07
C CYS A 115 -15.01 3.09 0.19
N THR A 116 -13.96 2.91 -0.64
CA THR A 116 -12.89 1.92 -0.37
C THR A 116 -12.17 2.25 0.95
N PRO A 117 -12.29 1.40 1.99
CA PRO A 117 -11.79 1.73 3.32
C PRO A 117 -10.25 1.78 3.36
N PRO A 118 -9.65 2.76 4.07
CA PRO A 118 -8.19 2.89 4.21
C PRO A 118 -7.63 1.93 5.27
N LEU A 119 -7.85 0.62 5.08
CA LEU A 119 -7.47 -0.41 6.06
C LEU A 119 -5.95 -0.49 6.26
N GLU A 120 -5.18 -0.30 5.19
CA GLU A 120 -3.73 -0.34 5.25
C GLU A 120 -3.15 0.86 6.03
N GLY A 121 -3.64 2.07 5.78
CA GLY A 121 -3.27 3.25 6.54
C GLY A 121 -3.64 3.10 8.01
N GLY A 122 -4.83 2.54 8.28
CA GLY A 122 -5.27 2.21 9.63
C GLY A 122 -4.40 1.19 10.33
N LEU A 123 -4.01 0.09 9.67
CA LEU A 123 -3.09 -0.91 10.22
C LEU A 123 -1.73 -0.30 10.57
N ARG A 124 -1.17 0.48 9.65
CA ARG A 124 0.13 1.15 9.84
C ARG A 124 0.10 2.11 11.03
N ALA A 125 -1.01 2.83 11.24
CA ALA A 125 -1.22 3.69 12.38
C ALA A 125 -1.32 2.92 13.73
N LEU A 126 -1.72 1.64 13.71
CA LEU A 126 -1.80 0.78 14.90
C LEU A 126 -0.46 0.18 15.32
N TRP A 127 0.49 -0.06 14.39
CA TRP A 127 1.73 -0.77 14.71
C TRP A 127 2.53 -0.18 15.86
N PRO A 128 2.73 1.16 15.98
CA PRO A 128 3.43 1.74 17.12
C PRO A 128 2.78 1.40 18.47
N THR A 129 1.44 1.39 18.53
CA THR A 129 0.69 1.08 19.76
C THR A 129 0.73 -0.41 20.09
N VAL A 130 0.61 -1.29 19.09
CA VAL A 130 0.54 -2.75 19.28
C VAL A 130 1.92 -3.35 19.62
N LEU A 131 2.97 -2.84 19.00
CA LEU A 131 4.31 -3.43 19.07
C LEU A 131 5.22 -2.70 20.08
N GLY A 132 4.98 -1.43 20.35
CA GLY A 132 5.65 -0.63 21.39
C GLY A 132 7.14 -0.32 21.14
N ARG A 133 7.83 -1.10 20.32
CA ARG A 133 9.27 -0.98 20.02
C ARG A 133 9.51 -0.60 18.55
N GLU A 134 10.35 0.37 18.33
CA GLU A 134 10.64 0.91 16.99
C GLU A 134 11.17 -0.16 16.02
N ASP A 135 12.07 -1.04 16.49
CA ASP A 135 12.61 -2.13 15.68
C ASP A 135 11.55 -3.14 15.24
N ARG A 136 10.53 -3.41 16.07
CA ARG A 136 9.39 -4.25 15.72
C ARG A 136 8.45 -3.56 14.72
N VAL A 137 8.22 -2.27 14.89
CA VAL A 137 7.40 -1.46 13.97
C VAL A 137 8.02 -1.42 12.58
N HIS A 138 9.34 -1.22 12.48
CA HIS A 138 10.06 -1.25 11.20
C HIS A 138 9.93 -2.59 10.48
N ARG A 139 10.03 -3.70 11.23
CA ARG A 139 9.81 -5.04 10.66
C ARG A 139 8.35 -5.27 10.25
N ALA A 140 7.39 -4.74 11.00
CA ALA A 140 5.97 -4.82 10.64
C ALA A 140 5.69 -4.07 9.34
N TYR A 141 6.29 -2.90 9.10
CA TYR A 141 6.20 -2.19 7.83
C TYR A 141 6.82 -2.99 6.67
N ALA A 142 7.96 -3.65 6.90
CA ALA A 142 8.55 -4.52 5.89
C ALA A 142 7.65 -5.72 5.58
N MET A 143 7.04 -6.32 6.61
CA MET A 143 6.08 -7.43 6.45
C MET A 143 4.82 -6.99 5.70
N ASP A 144 4.29 -5.79 5.97
CA ASP A 144 3.14 -5.24 5.26
C ASP A 144 3.47 -4.98 3.77
N ALA A 145 4.67 -4.45 3.47
CA ALA A 145 5.12 -4.26 2.09
C ALA A 145 5.22 -5.59 1.33
N VAL A 146 5.80 -6.62 1.95
CA VAL A 146 5.88 -7.98 1.38
C VAL A 146 4.48 -8.57 1.18
N ALA A 147 3.60 -8.44 2.16
CA ALA A 147 2.24 -8.92 2.07
C ALA A 147 1.43 -8.22 0.96
N GLN A 148 1.73 -6.96 0.70
CA GLN A 148 1.16 -6.21 -0.43
C GLN A 148 1.57 -6.80 -1.78
N GLU A 149 2.84 -7.15 -1.97
CA GLU A 149 3.32 -7.80 -3.20
C GLU A 149 2.66 -9.17 -3.42
N VAL A 150 2.52 -9.97 -2.35
CA VAL A 150 1.79 -11.25 -2.40
C VAL A 150 0.34 -11.02 -2.82
N MET A 151 -0.32 -10.01 -2.28
CA MET A 151 -1.71 -9.70 -2.61
C MET A 151 -1.88 -9.29 -4.08
N PHE A 152 -0.97 -8.49 -4.64
CA PHE A 152 -1.01 -8.11 -6.06
C PHE A 152 -0.75 -9.28 -7.00
N THR A 153 -0.01 -10.30 -6.54
CA THR A 153 0.25 -11.51 -7.32
C THR A 153 -0.93 -12.51 -7.20
N VAL A 154 -1.39 -12.78 -5.97
CA VAL A 154 -2.41 -13.80 -5.68
C VAL A 154 -3.83 -13.28 -5.99
N GLY A 155 -4.08 -11.99 -5.82
CA GLY A 155 -5.41 -11.39 -6.00
C GLY A 155 -6.02 -11.67 -7.38
N PRO A 156 -5.34 -11.35 -8.49
CA PRO A 156 -5.84 -11.64 -9.84
C PRO A 156 -6.11 -13.13 -10.07
N LEU A 157 -5.25 -14.01 -9.56
CA LEU A 157 -5.44 -15.47 -9.65
C LEU A 157 -6.70 -15.90 -8.90
N LEU A 158 -6.94 -15.36 -7.71
CA LEU A 158 -8.14 -15.63 -6.93
C LEU A 158 -9.40 -15.22 -7.70
N VAL A 159 -9.41 -14.03 -8.31
CA VAL A 159 -10.54 -13.58 -9.15
C VAL A 159 -10.78 -14.55 -10.28
N THR A 160 -9.74 -14.94 -11.02
CA THR A 160 -9.84 -15.87 -12.14
C THR A 160 -10.44 -17.22 -11.71
N VAL A 161 -9.97 -17.74 -10.58
CA VAL A 161 -10.51 -19.00 -10.00
C VAL A 161 -11.99 -18.83 -9.63
N LEU A 162 -12.37 -17.75 -8.96
CA LEU A 162 -13.76 -17.52 -8.56
C LEU A 162 -14.68 -17.34 -9.79
N VAL A 163 -14.20 -16.66 -10.82
CA VAL A 163 -14.94 -16.51 -12.08
C VAL A 163 -15.12 -17.86 -12.79
N SER A 164 -14.08 -18.70 -12.81
CA SER A 164 -14.16 -20.02 -13.46
C SER A 164 -15.05 -21.01 -12.70
N LEU A 165 -15.12 -20.91 -11.38
CA LEU A 165 -15.95 -21.79 -10.54
C LEU A 165 -17.43 -21.38 -10.54
N TRP A 166 -17.74 -20.09 -10.66
CA TRP A 166 -19.09 -19.56 -10.54
C TRP A 166 -19.42 -18.62 -11.70
N SER A 167 -19.27 -17.32 -11.49
CA SER A 167 -19.50 -16.29 -12.51
C SER A 167 -18.78 -15.00 -12.11
N PRO A 168 -18.53 -14.07 -13.05
CA PRO A 168 -17.97 -12.76 -12.73
C PRO A 168 -18.80 -11.97 -11.71
N ALA A 169 -20.12 -12.03 -11.78
CA ALA A 169 -21.00 -11.38 -10.80
C ALA A 169 -20.86 -12.01 -9.40
N ALA A 170 -20.84 -13.35 -9.32
CA ALA A 170 -20.64 -14.05 -8.06
C ALA A 170 -19.25 -13.78 -7.48
N ALA A 171 -18.20 -13.71 -8.30
CA ALA A 171 -16.85 -13.36 -7.86
C ALA A 171 -16.81 -11.95 -7.23
N LEU A 172 -17.45 -10.95 -7.87
CA LEU A 172 -17.58 -9.60 -7.31
C LEU A 172 -18.25 -9.64 -5.93
N LEU A 173 -19.38 -10.34 -5.79
CA LEU A 173 -20.12 -10.42 -4.53
C LEU A 173 -19.29 -11.10 -3.43
N VAL A 174 -18.74 -12.27 -3.73
CA VAL A 174 -17.97 -13.08 -2.75
C VAL A 174 -16.74 -12.33 -2.26
N ILE A 175 -15.96 -11.72 -3.15
CA ILE A 175 -14.76 -10.97 -2.77
C ILE A 175 -15.12 -9.79 -1.86
N ASN A 176 -16.21 -9.07 -2.16
CA ASN A 176 -16.63 -7.94 -1.36
C ASN A 176 -17.20 -8.36 0.01
N VAL A 177 -17.94 -9.48 0.09
CA VAL A 177 -18.37 -10.04 1.39
C VAL A 177 -17.15 -10.43 2.24
N ILE A 178 -16.19 -11.14 1.65
CA ILE A 178 -14.94 -11.50 2.32
C ILE A 178 -14.20 -10.23 2.79
N GLY A 179 -14.16 -9.19 1.98
CA GLY A 179 -13.57 -7.90 2.32
C GLY A 179 -14.24 -7.24 3.52
N VAL A 180 -15.56 -7.22 3.58
CA VAL A 180 -16.33 -6.70 4.74
C VAL A 180 -16.03 -7.52 6.01
N LEU A 181 -15.97 -8.85 5.91
CA LEU A 181 -15.61 -9.72 7.04
C LEU A 181 -14.18 -9.45 7.54
N GLY A 182 -13.24 -9.24 6.61
CA GLY A 182 -11.88 -8.83 6.93
C GLY A 182 -11.85 -7.49 7.66
N ALA A 183 -12.52 -6.46 7.14
CA ALA A 183 -12.65 -5.16 7.78
C ALA A 183 -13.30 -5.27 9.18
N LEU A 184 -14.38 -6.04 9.30
CA LEU A 184 -15.06 -6.30 10.57
C LEU A 184 -14.09 -6.92 11.59
N SER A 185 -13.28 -7.91 11.19
CA SER A 185 -12.30 -8.55 12.07
C SER A 185 -11.28 -7.57 12.64
N VAL A 186 -10.90 -6.55 11.86
CA VAL A 186 -9.98 -5.48 12.28
C VAL A 186 -10.68 -4.52 13.24
N VAL A 187 -11.84 -3.97 12.85
CA VAL A 187 -12.48 -2.88 13.60
C VAL A 187 -13.05 -3.30 14.94
N VAL A 188 -13.40 -4.60 15.12
CA VAL A 188 -13.84 -5.12 16.43
C VAL A 188 -12.68 -5.50 17.35
N SER A 189 -11.41 -5.42 16.86
CA SER A 189 -10.24 -5.65 17.71
C SER A 189 -10.07 -4.53 18.73
N GLU A 190 -9.56 -4.88 19.93
CA GLU A 190 -9.31 -3.92 21.00
C GLU A 190 -8.40 -2.75 20.53
N PRO A 191 -7.26 -3.00 19.84
CA PRO A 191 -6.40 -1.91 19.38
C PRO A 191 -7.12 -0.93 18.44
N SER A 192 -7.94 -1.42 17.51
CA SER A 192 -8.69 -0.57 16.58
C SER A 192 -9.78 0.24 17.28
N ARG A 193 -10.47 -0.37 18.28
CA ARG A 193 -11.55 0.30 19.04
C ARG A 193 -11.04 1.37 19.97
N THR A 194 -9.88 1.16 20.57
CA THR A 194 -9.28 2.11 21.54
C THR A 194 -8.40 3.16 20.90
N TRP A 195 -7.92 2.88 19.69
CA TRP A 195 -7.03 3.80 19.00
C TRP A 195 -7.69 5.16 18.75
N ARG A 196 -6.94 6.20 19.05
CA ARG A 196 -7.29 7.59 18.74
C ARG A 196 -6.05 8.26 18.20
N SER A 197 -6.26 9.07 17.16
CA SER A 197 -5.21 9.93 16.65
C SER A 197 -4.82 10.97 17.70
N ALA A 198 -3.56 11.40 17.69
CA ALA A 198 -3.11 12.48 18.57
C ALA A 198 -3.92 13.76 18.29
N PRO A 199 -4.08 14.66 19.28
CA PRO A 199 -4.68 15.96 19.05
C PRO A 199 -4.02 16.66 17.86
N ARG A 200 -4.82 17.15 16.92
CA ARG A 200 -4.34 17.83 15.72
C ARG A 200 -4.58 19.32 15.79
N GLU A 201 -3.71 20.09 15.20
CA GLU A 201 -4.02 21.49 14.87
C GLU A 201 -5.04 21.51 13.72
N ALA A 202 -6.09 22.31 13.85
CA ALA A 202 -7.08 22.47 12.79
C ALA A 202 -6.43 23.16 11.58
N HIS A 203 -6.24 22.40 10.51
CA HIS A 203 -5.69 22.91 9.26
C HIS A 203 -6.34 22.20 8.07
N TRP A 204 -6.76 22.97 7.06
CA TRP A 204 -7.50 22.43 5.92
C TRP A 204 -6.65 21.48 5.06
N LEU A 205 -5.33 21.72 4.94
CA LEU A 205 -4.41 20.84 4.21
C LEU A 205 -4.14 19.49 4.91
N GLY A 206 -4.49 19.36 6.20
CA GLY A 206 -4.30 18.11 6.92
C GLY A 206 -2.84 17.61 6.87
N ALA A 207 -2.64 16.39 6.37
CA ALA A 207 -1.33 15.78 6.22
C ALA A 207 -0.42 16.52 5.23
N LEU A 208 -1.00 17.13 4.18
CA LEU A 208 -0.25 17.80 3.10
C LEU A 208 0.43 19.10 3.55
N ARG A 209 0.24 19.56 4.77
CA ARG A 209 0.98 20.71 5.31
C ARG A 209 2.46 20.41 5.60
N SER A 210 2.86 19.13 5.62
CA SER A 210 4.24 18.72 5.84
C SER A 210 5.05 18.76 4.55
N PRO A 211 6.06 19.64 4.44
CA PRO A 211 6.91 19.66 3.24
C PRO A 211 7.70 18.36 3.04
N GLY A 212 8.11 17.70 4.15
CA GLY A 212 8.78 16.39 4.08
C GLY A 212 7.87 15.29 3.53
N LEU A 213 6.57 15.30 3.92
CA LEU A 213 5.60 14.39 3.35
C LEU A 213 5.37 14.69 1.85
N LEU A 214 5.21 15.96 1.45
CA LEU A 214 5.05 16.33 0.04
C LEU A 214 6.25 15.88 -0.81
N ALA A 215 7.46 16.03 -0.32
CA ALA A 215 8.67 15.55 -0.98
C ALA A 215 8.66 14.03 -1.19
N LEU A 216 8.23 13.28 -0.16
CA LEU A 216 8.08 11.84 -0.24
C LEU A 216 7.01 11.44 -1.25
N LEU A 217 5.82 12.07 -1.19
CA LEU A 217 4.72 11.82 -2.13
C LEU A 217 5.16 12.10 -3.57
N GLY A 218 5.85 13.21 -3.82
CA GLY A 218 6.41 13.53 -5.15
C GLY A 218 7.36 12.46 -5.66
N SER A 219 8.27 11.94 -4.83
CA SER A 219 9.14 10.83 -5.21
C SER A 219 8.34 9.55 -5.51
N PHE A 220 7.38 9.20 -4.66
CA PHE A 220 6.60 7.97 -4.82
C PHE A 220 5.61 8.01 -5.99
N PHE A 221 5.19 9.20 -6.42
CA PHE A 221 4.49 9.36 -7.70
C PHE A 221 5.35 8.81 -8.86
N PHE A 222 6.63 9.16 -8.91
CA PHE A 222 7.53 8.68 -9.97
C PHE A 222 7.95 7.22 -9.81
N VAL A 223 8.00 6.70 -8.59
CA VAL A 223 8.16 5.24 -8.38
C VAL A 223 6.95 4.49 -8.93
N GLY A 224 5.74 4.97 -8.66
CA GLY A 224 4.51 4.44 -9.25
C GLY A 224 4.52 4.52 -10.77
N LEU A 225 4.90 5.69 -11.33
CA LEU A 225 5.01 5.91 -12.77
C LEU A 225 5.95 4.89 -13.42
N ALA A 226 7.10 4.63 -12.81
CA ALA A 226 8.03 3.61 -13.29
C ALA A 226 7.37 2.22 -13.33
N LEU A 227 6.65 1.83 -12.28
CA LEU A 227 6.01 0.53 -12.20
C LEU A 227 4.88 0.37 -13.24
N GLY A 228 4.04 1.42 -13.42
CA GLY A 228 3.01 1.43 -14.45
C GLY A 228 3.58 1.31 -15.86
N SER A 229 4.72 1.98 -16.11
CA SER A 229 5.42 1.89 -17.40
C SER A 229 5.99 0.49 -17.65
N ILE A 230 6.58 -0.16 -16.62
CA ILE A 230 7.08 -1.54 -16.71
C ILE A 230 5.96 -2.51 -17.10
N THR A 231 4.75 -2.29 -16.60
CA THR A 231 3.59 -3.14 -16.92
C THR A 231 3.26 -3.12 -18.40
N VAL A 232 3.17 -1.93 -19.02
CA VAL A 232 2.87 -1.78 -20.45
C VAL A 232 4.05 -2.24 -21.32
N ALA A 233 5.26 -1.79 -21.00
CA ALA A 233 6.46 -2.18 -21.74
C ALA A 233 6.71 -3.70 -21.64
N GLY A 234 6.36 -4.34 -20.53
CA GLY A 234 6.44 -5.79 -20.36
C GLY A 234 5.49 -6.56 -21.27
N VAL A 235 4.25 -6.04 -21.49
CA VAL A 235 3.32 -6.61 -22.47
C VAL A 235 3.90 -6.50 -23.88
N ALA A 236 4.33 -5.29 -24.29
CA ALA A 236 4.94 -5.07 -25.60
C ALA A 236 6.18 -5.96 -25.82
N TYR A 237 7.01 -6.13 -24.78
CA TYR A 237 8.16 -7.03 -24.86
C TYR A 237 7.75 -8.49 -25.08
N ALA A 238 6.66 -8.95 -24.47
CA ALA A 238 6.15 -10.29 -24.70
C ALA A 238 5.60 -10.48 -26.12
N ASP A 239 4.92 -9.45 -26.65
CA ASP A 239 4.42 -9.42 -28.03
C ASP A 239 5.56 -9.48 -29.05
N ASP A 240 6.64 -8.71 -28.85
CA ASP A 240 7.85 -8.74 -29.69
C ASP A 240 8.51 -10.13 -29.75
N HIS A 241 8.33 -10.95 -28.70
CA HIS A 241 8.87 -12.31 -28.64
C HIS A 241 7.84 -13.39 -29.03
N GLY A 242 6.61 -13.01 -29.41
CA GLY A 242 5.55 -13.93 -29.85
C GLY A 242 5.10 -14.94 -28.78
N ARG A 243 5.25 -14.60 -27.49
CA ARG A 243 4.92 -15.48 -26.35
C ARG A 243 4.29 -14.70 -25.20
N GLU A 244 2.98 -14.78 -25.03
CA GLU A 244 2.26 -14.15 -23.90
C GLU A 244 2.80 -14.55 -22.52
N SER A 245 3.31 -15.78 -22.38
CA SER A 245 3.89 -16.27 -21.12
C SER A 245 5.10 -15.47 -20.65
N VAL A 246 5.82 -14.80 -21.54
CA VAL A 246 6.99 -13.97 -21.21
C VAL A 246 6.61 -12.83 -20.28
N TYR A 247 5.46 -12.17 -20.49
CA TYR A 247 4.96 -11.15 -19.58
C TYR A 247 4.76 -11.69 -18.15
N GLY A 248 4.13 -12.86 -18.05
CA GLY A 248 3.94 -13.52 -16.76
C GLY A 248 5.25 -13.82 -16.05
N TRP A 249 6.27 -14.27 -16.79
CA TRP A 249 7.59 -14.54 -16.20
C TRP A 249 8.31 -13.28 -15.75
N LEU A 250 8.22 -12.18 -16.51
CA LEU A 250 8.80 -10.90 -16.11
C LEU A 250 8.15 -10.36 -14.83
N MET A 251 6.81 -10.39 -14.75
CA MET A 251 6.09 -9.91 -13.57
C MET A 251 6.32 -10.82 -12.36
N ALA A 252 6.37 -12.14 -12.56
CA ALA A 252 6.71 -13.07 -11.49
C ALA A 252 8.16 -12.88 -10.97
N ALA A 253 9.11 -12.63 -11.88
CA ALA A 253 10.50 -12.34 -11.52
C ALA A 253 10.63 -11.03 -10.74
N LEU A 254 9.98 -9.96 -11.20
CA LEU A 254 9.92 -8.67 -10.49
C LEU A 254 9.32 -8.83 -9.10
N GLY A 255 8.18 -9.53 -8.98
CA GLY A 255 7.52 -9.80 -7.71
C GLY A 255 8.35 -10.68 -6.78
N LEU A 256 9.02 -11.71 -7.30
CA LEU A 256 9.95 -12.56 -6.52
C LEU A 256 11.12 -11.73 -6.00
N GLY A 257 11.70 -10.86 -6.85
CA GLY A 257 12.73 -9.92 -6.42
C GLY A 257 12.24 -9.04 -5.28
N ALA A 258 11.04 -8.44 -5.40
CA ALA A 258 10.44 -7.60 -4.38
C ALA A 258 10.19 -8.37 -3.06
N LEU A 259 9.70 -9.60 -3.15
CA LEU A 259 9.52 -10.49 -2.00
C LEU A 259 10.85 -10.75 -1.27
N LEU A 260 11.88 -11.17 -1.99
CA LEU A 260 13.19 -11.46 -1.41
C LEU A 260 13.83 -10.22 -0.80
N GLY A 261 13.78 -9.09 -1.53
CA GLY A 261 14.30 -7.80 -1.06
C GLY A 261 13.57 -7.29 0.18
N GLY A 262 12.25 -7.40 0.22
CA GLY A 262 11.42 -7.01 1.37
C GLY A 262 11.71 -7.86 2.61
N VAL A 263 11.81 -9.18 2.44
CA VAL A 263 12.17 -10.09 3.54
C VAL A 263 13.57 -9.80 4.06
N ALA A 264 14.55 -9.60 3.17
CA ALA A 264 15.92 -9.25 3.55
C ALA A 264 15.96 -7.90 4.28
N TYR A 265 15.25 -6.89 3.78
CA TYR A 265 15.17 -5.56 4.38
C TYR A 265 14.63 -5.60 5.81
N GLY A 266 13.53 -6.33 6.04
CA GLY A 266 12.93 -6.43 7.37
C GLY A 266 13.72 -7.31 8.35
N ALA A 267 14.56 -8.23 7.83
CA ALA A 267 15.43 -9.07 8.67
C ALA A 267 16.67 -8.33 9.20
N TRP A 268 17.05 -7.21 8.57
CA TRP A 268 18.24 -6.47 8.94
C TRP A 268 17.91 -5.34 9.93
N GLN A 269 18.81 -5.13 10.91
CA GLN A 269 18.73 -3.97 11.82
C GLN A 269 19.45 -2.79 11.17
N TRP A 270 18.69 -1.77 10.79
CA TRP A 270 19.21 -0.62 10.09
C TRP A 270 19.56 0.49 11.08
N ALA A 271 20.82 0.92 11.08
CA ALA A 271 21.27 2.12 11.79
C ALA A 271 21.10 3.37 10.92
N GLY A 272 20.96 4.53 11.55
CA GLY A 272 20.94 5.83 10.89
C GLY A 272 19.54 6.28 10.44
N ALA A 273 19.49 7.45 9.79
CA ALA A 273 18.27 8.13 9.41
C ALA A 273 17.56 7.39 8.26
N PRO A 274 16.25 7.08 8.40
CA PRO A 274 15.48 6.41 7.37
C PRO A 274 15.44 7.17 6.05
N GLU A 275 15.46 8.50 6.09
CA GLU A 275 15.45 9.38 4.93
C GLU A 275 16.72 9.21 4.06
N ARG A 276 17.88 9.02 4.69
CA ARG A 276 19.14 8.73 3.97
C ARG A 276 19.09 7.33 3.35
N ARG A 277 18.58 6.37 4.11
CA ARG A 277 18.40 4.98 3.65
C ARG A 277 17.44 4.91 2.46
N LEU A 278 16.31 5.63 2.51
CA LEU A 278 15.36 5.70 1.41
C LEU A 278 16.01 6.22 0.12
N ARG A 279 16.85 7.26 0.20
CA ARG A 279 17.60 7.77 -0.96
C ARG A 279 18.49 6.71 -1.59
N VAL A 280 19.20 5.93 -0.78
CA VAL A 280 20.05 4.84 -1.27
C VAL A 280 19.20 3.75 -1.94
N ILE A 281 18.10 3.34 -1.31
CA ILE A 281 17.22 2.29 -1.86
C ILE A 281 16.58 2.76 -3.18
N VAL A 282 16.10 4.00 -3.26
CA VAL A 282 15.52 4.55 -4.50
C VAL A 282 16.58 4.73 -5.58
N ALA A 283 17.84 5.05 -5.22
CA ALA A 283 18.96 5.06 -6.17
C ALA A 283 19.22 3.65 -6.76
N LEU A 284 19.22 2.64 -5.90
CA LEU A 284 19.38 1.24 -6.34
C LEU A 284 18.19 0.77 -7.18
N LEU A 285 16.97 1.21 -6.83
CA LEU A 285 15.76 0.94 -7.62
C LEU A 285 15.88 1.58 -9.02
N ALA A 286 16.28 2.84 -9.12
CA ALA A 286 16.50 3.53 -10.39
C ALA A 286 17.57 2.81 -11.23
N LEU A 287 18.68 2.42 -10.61
CA LEU A 287 19.73 1.64 -11.27
C LEU A 287 19.23 0.27 -11.73
N GLY A 288 18.31 -0.35 -11.01
CA GLY A 288 17.67 -1.61 -11.42
C GLY A 288 16.72 -1.44 -12.59
N TYR A 289 16.04 -0.30 -12.72
CA TYR A 289 15.10 -0.04 -13.82
C TYR A 289 15.79 0.36 -15.13
N LEU A 290 16.92 1.06 -15.06
CA LEU A 290 17.63 1.53 -16.26
C LEU A 290 18.03 0.42 -17.23
N PRO A 291 18.59 -0.74 -16.81
CA PRO A 291 18.99 -1.79 -17.75
C PRO A 291 17.81 -2.45 -18.49
N LEU A 292 16.57 -2.33 -18.01
CA LEU A 292 15.41 -2.89 -18.70
C LEU A 292 15.22 -2.26 -20.09
N MET A 293 15.65 -1.01 -20.31
CA MET A 293 15.58 -0.35 -21.61
C MET A 293 16.48 -0.97 -22.68
N LEU A 294 17.44 -1.81 -22.29
CA LEU A 294 18.30 -2.53 -23.23
C LEU A 294 17.57 -3.68 -23.93
N THR A 295 16.41 -4.08 -23.44
CA THR A 295 15.55 -5.14 -23.97
C THR A 295 16.33 -6.38 -24.44
N PRO A 296 17.20 -6.96 -23.58
CA PRO A 296 17.98 -8.14 -23.96
C PRO A 296 17.07 -9.36 -24.14
N GLY A 297 17.62 -10.49 -24.58
CA GLY A 297 16.84 -11.74 -24.70
C GLY A 297 16.15 -12.14 -23.41
N VAL A 298 15.07 -12.95 -23.50
CA VAL A 298 14.09 -13.24 -22.44
C VAL A 298 14.73 -13.66 -21.12
N VAL A 299 15.76 -14.51 -21.13
CA VAL A 299 16.42 -14.97 -19.90
C VAL A 299 17.10 -13.79 -19.17
N ALA A 300 17.88 -13.00 -19.89
CA ALA A 300 18.55 -11.84 -19.30
C ALA A 300 17.57 -10.79 -18.82
N MET A 301 16.47 -10.55 -19.57
CA MET A 301 15.41 -9.63 -19.19
C MET A 301 14.69 -10.09 -17.90
N THR A 302 14.44 -11.39 -17.76
CA THR A 302 13.84 -11.97 -16.55
C THR A 302 14.77 -11.77 -15.33
N VAL A 303 16.07 -11.96 -15.49
CA VAL A 303 17.06 -11.71 -14.42
C VAL A 303 17.11 -10.23 -14.04
N LEU A 304 17.10 -9.32 -15.05
CA LEU A 304 17.06 -7.88 -14.81
C LEU A 304 15.77 -7.46 -14.09
N ALA A 305 14.63 -8.02 -14.47
CA ALA A 305 13.35 -7.76 -13.80
C ALA A 305 13.38 -8.23 -12.34
N ALA A 306 13.92 -9.41 -12.06
CA ALA A 306 14.10 -9.89 -10.68
C ALA A 306 15.01 -8.95 -9.88
N PHE A 307 16.14 -8.53 -10.45
CA PHE A 307 17.05 -7.60 -9.80
C PHE A 307 16.40 -6.23 -9.54
N ALA A 308 15.66 -5.69 -10.51
CA ALA A 308 14.92 -4.46 -10.37
C ALA A 308 13.89 -4.53 -9.23
N GLY A 309 13.20 -5.67 -9.10
CA GLY A 309 12.24 -5.93 -8.03
C GLY A 309 12.83 -5.89 -6.62
N VAL A 310 14.09 -6.32 -6.43
CA VAL A 310 14.72 -6.44 -5.10
C VAL A 310 14.62 -5.17 -4.26
N PHE A 311 14.61 -4.00 -4.88
CA PHE A 311 14.59 -2.72 -4.17
C PHE A 311 13.19 -2.11 -4.02
N LEU A 312 12.15 -2.67 -4.66
CA LEU A 312 10.79 -2.13 -4.65
C LEU A 312 10.14 -2.24 -3.26
N ALA A 313 10.02 -3.45 -2.71
CA ALA A 313 9.42 -3.63 -1.38
C ALA A 313 10.23 -2.95 -0.26
N PRO A 314 11.59 -2.96 -0.26
CA PRO A 314 12.38 -2.13 0.63
C PRO A 314 12.10 -0.63 0.53
N ALA A 315 11.92 -0.07 -0.68
CA ALA A 315 11.58 1.33 -0.87
C ALA A 315 10.21 1.64 -0.25
N ILE A 316 9.21 0.80 -0.49
CA ILE A 316 7.87 0.92 0.09
C ILE A 316 7.93 0.82 1.62
N ALA A 317 8.60 -0.19 2.18
CA ALA A 317 8.72 -0.36 3.63
C ALA A 317 9.45 0.82 4.30
N CYS A 318 10.53 1.32 3.69
CA CYS A 318 11.25 2.48 4.19
C CYS A 318 10.41 3.76 4.11
N SER A 319 9.60 3.92 3.04
CA SER A 319 8.69 5.06 2.92
C SER A 319 7.65 5.11 4.04
N PHE A 320 7.16 3.96 4.51
CA PHE A 320 6.22 3.91 5.64
C PHE A 320 6.84 4.48 6.92
N ILE A 321 8.14 4.20 7.16
CA ILE A 321 8.87 4.78 8.29
C ILE A 321 8.99 6.30 8.12
N VAL A 322 9.30 6.77 6.92
CA VAL A 322 9.43 8.20 6.62
C VAL A 322 8.08 8.91 6.74
N VAL A 323 6.97 8.30 6.24
CA VAL A 323 5.60 8.84 6.45
C VAL A 323 5.30 9.01 7.92
N ASP A 324 5.53 7.98 8.75
CA ASP A 324 5.23 8.05 10.18
C ASP A 324 5.98 9.18 10.88
N ARG A 325 7.23 9.45 10.48
CA ARG A 325 8.07 10.52 11.02
C ARG A 325 7.67 11.92 10.56
N HIS A 326 7.19 12.05 9.32
CA HIS A 326 6.88 13.34 8.70
C HIS A 326 5.39 13.70 8.74
N ALA A 327 4.50 12.74 9.07
CA ALA A 327 3.09 13.01 9.23
C ALA A 327 2.85 13.99 10.38
N PRO A 328 2.14 15.11 10.16
CA PRO A 328 1.75 16.01 11.24
C PRO A 328 0.95 15.27 12.31
N ARG A 329 0.99 15.75 13.55
CA ARG A 329 0.21 15.15 14.64
C ARG A 329 -1.26 15.05 14.25
N GLY A 330 -1.87 13.90 14.51
CA GLY A 330 -3.27 13.66 14.24
C GLY A 330 -3.64 13.45 12.76
N THR A 331 -2.68 13.13 11.86
CA THR A 331 -2.92 12.94 10.43
C THR A 331 -2.21 11.71 9.86
N VAL A 332 -1.95 10.68 10.68
CA VAL A 332 -1.12 9.55 10.27
C VAL A 332 -1.83 8.67 9.24
N THR A 333 -3.10 8.36 9.46
CA THR A 333 -3.87 7.54 8.50
C THR A 333 -4.09 8.28 7.19
N GLU A 334 -4.36 9.58 7.25
CA GLU A 334 -4.46 10.47 6.08
C GLU A 334 -3.14 10.47 5.28
N ALA A 335 -1.98 10.56 5.97
CA ALA A 335 -0.66 10.59 5.32
C ALA A 335 -0.34 9.26 4.60
N PHE A 336 -0.64 8.12 5.20
CA PHE A 336 -0.50 6.81 4.54
C PHE A 336 -1.46 6.66 3.35
N SER A 337 -2.68 7.17 3.46
CA SER A 337 -3.64 7.15 2.35
C SER A 337 -3.16 8.00 1.18
N TRP A 338 -2.57 9.17 1.44
CA TRP A 338 -1.95 10.00 0.40
C TRP A 338 -0.78 9.28 -0.29
N LEU A 339 0.06 8.54 0.44
CA LEU A 339 1.14 7.77 -0.16
C LEU A 339 0.62 6.75 -1.17
N VAL A 340 -0.40 5.97 -0.77
CA VAL A 340 -1.03 4.95 -1.63
C VAL A 340 -1.67 5.60 -2.86
N THR A 341 -2.42 6.67 -2.64
CA THR A 341 -3.07 7.42 -3.73
C THR A 341 -2.05 7.96 -4.73
N THR A 342 -1.00 8.62 -4.23
CA THR A 342 0.02 9.24 -5.10
C THR A 342 0.79 8.20 -5.90
N PHE A 343 1.14 7.07 -5.27
CA PHE A 343 1.75 5.94 -5.97
C PHE A 343 0.83 5.37 -7.06
N GLY A 344 -0.46 5.17 -6.76
CA GLY A 344 -1.45 4.66 -7.71
C GLY A 344 -1.69 5.62 -8.89
N VAL A 345 -1.79 6.93 -8.63
CA VAL A 345 -1.91 7.96 -9.67
C VAL A 345 -0.65 7.99 -10.54
N GLY A 346 0.52 7.86 -9.92
CA GLY A 346 1.78 7.71 -10.64
C GLY A 346 1.77 6.49 -11.56
N ALA A 347 1.31 5.33 -11.07
CA ALA A 347 1.24 4.11 -11.87
C ALA A 347 0.29 4.27 -13.07
N ALA A 348 -0.87 4.91 -12.87
CA ALA A 348 -1.79 5.23 -13.97
C ALA A 348 -1.15 6.18 -15.00
N ALA A 349 -0.44 7.21 -14.55
CA ALA A 349 0.31 8.10 -15.43
C ALA A 349 1.41 7.37 -16.21
N GLY A 350 2.13 6.47 -15.56
CA GLY A 350 3.16 5.65 -16.20
C GLY A 350 2.59 4.74 -17.28
N THR A 351 1.46 4.08 -16.99
CA THR A 351 0.73 3.28 -17.98
C THR A 351 0.32 4.12 -19.19
N ALA A 352 -0.22 5.33 -18.93
CA ALA A 352 -0.67 6.23 -19.99
C ALA A 352 0.49 6.79 -20.85
N LEU A 353 1.67 7.02 -20.27
CA LEU A 353 2.84 7.51 -20.98
C LEU A 353 3.59 6.40 -21.73
N ALA A 354 3.61 5.19 -21.18
CA ALA A 354 4.31 4.07 -21.80
C ALA A 354 3.68 3.61 -23.11
N GLY A 355 2.33 3.67 -23.26
CA GLY A 355 1.65 3.30 -24.48
C GLY A 355 2.19 4.04 -25.72
N PRO A 356 2.05 5.37 -25.78
CA PRO A 356 2.61 6.17 -26.88
C PRO A 356 4.14 6.01 -27.03
N ALA A 357 4.89 5.86 -25.93
CA ALA A 357 6.33 5.67 -25.99
C ALA A 357 6.69 4.35 -26.72
N VAL A 358 5.95 3.27 -26.45
CA VAL A 358 6.10 2.00 -27.17
C VAL A 358 5.73 2.13 -28.64
N GLU A 359 4.60 2.80 -28.96
CA GLU A 359 4.16 2.99 -30.35
C GLU A 359 5.14 3.81 -31.18
N LEU A 360 5.76 4.83 -30.60
CA LEU A 360 6.67 5.74 -31.31
C LEU A 360 8.11 5.22 -31.43
N GLY A 361 8.57 4.44 -30.44
CA GLY A 361 9.97 4.07 -30.35
C GLY A 361 10.25 2.64 -29.90
N GLY A 362 9.22 1.79 -29.89
CA GLY A 362 9.34 0.38 -29.52
C GLY A 362 9.46 0.15 -28.02
N THR A 363 9.58 -1.10 -27.67
CA THR A 363 9.58 -1.62 -26.29
C THR A 363 10.66 -0.97 -25.41
N ALA A 364 11.83 -0.70 -25.98
CA ALA A 364 12.93 -0.03 -25.27
C ALA A 364 12.53 1.35 -24.74
N GLN A 365 11.74 2.12 -25.49
CA GLN A 365 11.26 3.44 -25.06
C GLN A 365 10.20 3.33 -23.96
N GLY A 366 9.35 2.32 -23.97
CA GLY A 366 8.46 2.02 -22.86
C GLY A 366 9.22 1.80 -21.54
N PHE A 367 10.29 0.99 -21.56
CA PHE A 367 11.17 0.82 -20.40
C PHE A 367 12.01 2.05 -20.06
N ALA A 368 12.36 2.89 -21.05
CA ALA A 368 13.05 4.15 -20.77
C ALA A 368 12.18 5.11 -19.93
N VAL A 369 10.85 5.13 -20.14
CA VAL A 369 9.92 5.88 -19.27
C VAL A 369 10.00 5.39 -17.83
N ALA A 370 10.11 4.08 -17.62
CA ALA A 370 10.28 3.51 -16.29
C ALA A 370 11.62 3.92 -15.65
N GLY A 371 12.71 3.81 -16.41
CA GLY A 371 14.04 4.25 -15.97
C GLY A 371 14.06 5.74 -15.61
N ALA A 372 13.47 6.58 -16.46
CA ALA A 372 13.33 8.02 -16.21
C ALA A 372 12.51 8.28 -14.94
N GLY A 373 11.39 7.56 -14.72
CA GLY A 373 10.61 7.63 -13.51
C GLY A 373 11.44 7.35 -12.27
N GLY A 374 12.24 6.27 -12.27
CA GLY A 374 13.14 5.93 -11.16
C GLY A 374 14.19 7.03 -10.89
N VAL A 375 14.78 7.58 -11.95
CA VAL A 375 15.77 8.68 -11.84
C VAL A 375 15.12 9.94 -11.28
N VAL A 376 13.94 10.34 -11.77
CA VAL A 376 13.22 11.53 -11.28
C VAL A 376 12.79 11.33 -9.83
N ALA A 377 12.35 10.13 -9.44
CA ALA A 377 12.05 9.81 -8.04
C ALA A 377 13.26 10.07 -7.12
N LEU A 378 14.45 9.64 -7.55
CA LEU A 378 15.69 9.91 -6.84
C LEU A 378 16.02 11.40 -6.79
N LEU A 379 15.93 12.10 -7.93
CA LEU A 379 16.21 13.54 -8.01
C LEU A 379 15.31 14.35 -7.09
N VAL A 380 14.04 14.01 -6.97
CA VAL A 380 13.11 14.63 -6.00
C VAL A 380 13.63 14.45 -4.58
N LEU A 381 14.04 13.23 -4.16
CA LEU A 381 14.58 12.97 -2.82
C LEU A 381 15.93 13.68 -2.56
N LEU A 382 16.74 13.86 -3.59
CA LEU A 382 18.02 14.59 -3.46
C LEU A 382 17.79 16.10 -3.35
N ALA A 383 16.94 16.66 -4.21
CA ALA A 383 16.62 18.09 -4.21
C ALA A 383 15.93 18.53 -2.91
N THR A 384 15.08 17.64 -2.34
CA THR A 384 14.35 17.91 -1.10
C THR A 384 15.07 17.39 0.15
N GLY A 385 16.31 16.99 0.04
CA GLY A 385 17.09 16.37 1.11
C GLY A 385 17.19 17.19 2.40
N ARG A 386 17.22 18.53 2.30
CA ARG A 386 17.22 19.45 3.45
C ARG A 386 15.88 19.44 4.19
N VAL A 387 14.78 19.35 3.46
CA VAL A 387 13.43 19.32 4.00
C VAL A 387 13.15 17.98 4.70
N LEU A 388 13.62 16.88 4.11
CA LEU A 388 13.53 15.55 4.68
C LEU A 388 14.46 15.34 5.90
N ALA A 389 15.51 16.14 6.08
CA ALA A 389 16.40 16.03 7.23
C ALA A 389 15.78 16.48 8.56
N VAL A 390 14.69 17.25 8.51
CA VAL A 390 13.98 17.76 9.69
C VAL A 390 12.71 16.95 9.91
N PRO A 391 12.70 15.96 10.82
CA PRO A 391 11.48 15.22 11.12
C PRO A 391 10.39 16.15 11.68
N GLY A 392 9.19 16.01 11.19
CA GLY A 392 8.02 16.75 11.72
C GLY A 392 7.62 16.34 13.15
N ARG A 393 8.18 15.24 13.65
CA ARG A 393 8.00 14.74 15.03
C ARG A 393 9.35 14.55 15.69
N THR A 394 9.56 15.17 16.84
CA THR A 394 10.52 14.70 17.84
C THR A 394 9.96 13.39 18.41
N PRO A 395 10.71 12.29 18.50
CA PRO A 395 10.23 11.08 19.17
C PRO A 395 9.79 11.48 20.58
N VAL A 396 8.53 11.20 20.91
CA VAL A 396 8.07 11.30 22.30
C VAL A 396 8.85 10.21 23.04
N ALA A 397 9.87 10.60 23.79
CA ALA A 397 10.46 9.73 24.78
C ALA A 397 9.30 9.28 25.69
N VAL A 398 8.98 8.01 25.65
CA VAL A 398 8.06 7.39 26.60
C VAL A 398 8.70 7.63 27.96
N ARG A 399 8.24 8.64 28.67
CA ARG A 399 8.51 8.76 30.11
C ARG A 399 7.86 7.54 30.74
N VAL A 400 8.63 6.50 30.92
CA VAL A 400 8.32 5.48 31.89
C VAL A 400 8.28 6.23 33.22
N SER A 401 7.09 6.40 33.75
CA SER A 401 6.89 7.01 35.06
C SER A 401 7.71 6.20 36.06
N GLU A 402 8.72 6.84 36.63
CA GLU A 402 9.59 6.31 37.67
C GLU A 402 8.82 6.04 38.98
N ASN A 403 7.49 6.30 38.96
CA ASN A 403 6.63 6.17 40.11
C ASN A 403 6.21 4.73 40.43
N ASP A 404 6.45 3.76 39.55
CA ASP A 404 6.15 2.34 39.79
C ASP A 404 7.31 1.57 40.46
N ARG A 405 8.46 2.19 40.69
CA ARG A 405 9.58 1.54 41.38
C ARG A 405 9.66 1.78 42.87
N ASN A 406 8.88 2.71 43.44
CA ASN A 406 8.94 3.06 44.87
C ASN A 406 7.73 2.52 45.64
N GLY A 407 6.92 1.62 45.10
CA GLY A 407 5.77 1.00 45.74
C GLY A 407 6.03 -0.40 46.32
N ALA A 408 7.27 -0.72 46.70
CA ALA A 408 7.56 -2.01 47.32
C ALA A 408 8.30 -1.81 48.68
N VAL A 409 7.52 -2.00 49.75
CA VAL A 409 7.94 -2.55 51.04
C VAL A 409 8.73 -1.65 51.99
N GLU A 410 8.04 -1.04 52.91
CA GLU A 410 8.54 -1.00 54.29
C GLU A 410 7.69 -1.96 55.14
N PRO A 411 8.28 -3.00 55.77
CA PRO A 411 7.63 -3.76 56.81
C PRO A 411 7.78 -3.00 58.14
N GLY A 412 6.63 -2.60 58.68
CA GLY A 412 6.55 -2.07 60.05
C GLY A 412 7.07 -3.06 61.09
N PHE A 413 8.11 -2.68 61.77
CA PHE A 413 8.48 -3.28 63.07
C PHE A 413 7.95 -2.39 64.18
N SER A 414 6.88 -2.86 64.85
CA SER A 414 6.48 -2.37 66.15
C SER A 414 7.35 -3.03 67.22
N SER A 415 8.10 -2.29 67.98
CA SER A 415 8.64 -2.71 69.24
C SER A 415 8.08 -1.78 70.31
N GLY A 416 7.12 -2.32 71.11
CA GLY A 416 6.78 -1.72 72.35
C GLY A 416 7.88 -1.95 73.39
N HIS A 417 8.04 -0.97 74.26
CA HIS A 417 8.41 -1.12 75.65
C HIS A 417 8.18 0.21 76.38
N GLN A 418 7.16 0.18 77.29
CA GLN A 418 7.28 0.39 78.73
C GLN A 418 8.08 1.61 79.21
N ALA A 419 7.43 2.60 79.79
CA ALA A 419 7.34 2.97 81.19
C ALA A 419 6.34 4.11 81.33
#